data_16278ae94598cd6b92cd918ef7d303b5
#
_entry.id   16278ae94598cd6b92cd918ef7d303b5
#
_cell.length_a   1.000
_cell.length_b   1.000
_cell.length_c   1.000
_cell.angle_alpha   90.00
_cell.angle_beta   90.00
_cell.angle_gamma   90.00
#
_symmetry.space_group_name_H-M   'P 1'
#
loop_
_entity.id
_entity.type
_entity.pdbx_description
1 polymer ?
#
loop_
_entity_poly.entity_id
_entity_poly.type
_entity_poly.pdbx_seq_one_letter_code
_entity_poly.pdbx_strand_id
1 'polypeptide(L)'
;MGLLRHLRWATDPNYRGFCIRKNSTAIMKSGGLFQEAVKLYSQYDPKLKVKLKDQKVVFSSGAEVSFSHYENSNAAQLYQGLQLSSVFYDEATHANEEDIWWLVSRLRTDANMTPSIWLSCNPDPDSFLFDWVKWWLYPENDERHGLPDPEKNGKTRWIVRRNGVINWGDSREEMIERYGEKCMPLAFQVLLGTIYDNPVLMENQPEYLSNLEALPDVERRRLLLGDWTARESGSSYFDRKNCPELAESPPTKEFEKIVRAYDFAGTLPHDSNRSPDYFASVKMGKMKNGQYVILDVVRTRITFGDWLEHILENARRDGPGVDIVLAEDPNPASKASTKLLAQSLIEQGFITKTRRASAGKLDAFRPFAASAELGVVSVVKGCATDLWNKIDNNNEFFYKELEAFDGTRRSGESGHDDMVDCCSLAYLFLAQRIKIPSFSTGLLSSNLTYQNPFSNVKGG
;
A
#
# COMPACT_ATOMS: atom_id res chain seq x y z
N MET A 1 -7.73 18.66 18.03
CA MET A 1 -8.02 19.89 17.25
C MET A 1 -9.27 19.77 16.37
N GLY A 2 -9.44 18.74 15.58
CA GLY A 2 -10.60 18.55 14.70
C GLY A 2 -11.95 18.60 15.42
N LEU A 3 -12.07 17.94 16.59
CA LEU A 3 -13.30 17.97 17.39
C LEU A 3 -13.66 19.37 17.90
N LEU A 4 -12.68 20.19 18.30
CA LEU A 4 -12.91 21.56 18.79
C LEU A 4 -13.54 22.46 17.74
N ARG A 5 -13.30 22.20 16.46
CA ARG A 5 -13.84 23.04 15.38
C ARG A 5 -15.36 23.01 15.31
N HIS A 6 -15.97 21.86 15.62
CA HIS A 6 -17.43 21.75 15.63
C HIS A 6 -18.08 22.67 16.68
N LEU A 7 -17.37 22.98 17.78
CA LEU A 7 -17.87 23.89 18.84
C LEU A 7 -18.08 25.31 18.32
N ARG A 8 -17.38 25.77 17.28
CA ARG A 8 -17.58 27.11 16.70
C ARG A 8 -19.02 27.32 16.21
N TRP A 9 -19.69 26.25 15.85
CA TRP A 9 -21.02 26.27 15.24
C TRP A 9 -22.07 25.54 16.09
N ALA A 10 -21.68 25.13 17.30
CA ALA A 10 -22.56 24.39 18.22
C ALA A 10 -23.81 25.18 18.67
N THR A 11 -23.84 26.47 18.44
CA THR A 11 -25.00 27.34 18.74
C THR A 11 -25.98 27.48 17.57
N ASP A 12 -25.61 27.06 16.36
CA ASP A 12 -26.45 27.13 15.16
C ASP A 12 -27.31 25.87 15.02
N PRO A 13 -28.66 25.95 15.13
CA PRO A 13 -29.51 24.75 15.07
C PRO A 13 -29.46 24.00 13.73
N ASN A 14 -29.03 24.65 12.68
CA ASN A 14 -28.92 24.06 11.35
C ASN A 14 -27.56 23.38 11.12
N TYR A 15 -26.65 23.48 12.06
CA TYR A 15 -25.31 22.89 11.91
C TYR A 15 -25.35 21.36 11.94
N ARG A 16 -24.70 20.74 10.95
CA ARG A 16 -24.55 19.28 10.79
C ARG A 16 -23.08 18.94 10.58
N GLY A 17 -22.40 18.67 11.69
CA GLY A 17 -21.02 18.21 11.70
C GLY A 17 -20.92 16.70 11.47
N PHE A 18 -19.85 16.25 10.88
CA PHE A 18 -19.60 14.84 10.62
C PHE A 18 -18.13 14.48 10.87
N CYS A 19 -17.90 13.50 11.75
CA CYS A 19 -16.59 12.98 12.07
C CYS A 19 -16.44 11.58 11.46
N ILE A 20 -15.39 11.36 10.70
CA ILE A 20 -15.15 10.10 9.99
C ILE A 20 -13.75 9.60 10.33
N ARG A 21 -13.61 8.28 10.40
CA ARG A 21 -12.36 7.53 10.37
C ARG A 21 -12.53 6.29 9.50
N LYS A 22 -11.46 5.74 8.91
CA LYS A 22 -11.58 4.55 8.08
C LYS A 22 -12.13 3.36 8.85
N ASN A 23 -11.61 3.09 10.05
CA ASN A 23 -11.98 1.93 10.86
C ASN A 23 -13.06 2.22 11.89
N SER A 24 -14.14 1.44 11.90
CA SER A 24 -15.25 1.52 12.86
C SER A 24 -14.82 1.33 14.31
N THR A 25 -13.92 0.36 14.54
CA THR A 25 -13.48 0.00 15.90
C THR A 25 -12.75 1.13 16.63
N ALA A 26 -12.05 2.01 15.90
CA ALA A 26 -11.31 3.12 16.49
C ALA A 26 -12.19 4.32 16.87
N ILE A 27 -13.44 4.39 16.39
CA ILE A 27 -14.38 5.47 16.72
C ILE A 27 -15.05 5.25 18.06
N MET A 28 -15.53 4.03 18.31
CA MET A 28 -16.40 3.72 19.45
C MET A 28 -15.69 3.09 20.65
N LYS A 29 -14.43 2.65 20.52
CA LYS A 29 -13.64 2.09 21.63
C LYS A 29 -13.40 3.12 22.73
N SER A 30 -13.07 2.62 23.92
CA SER A 30 -12.61 3.45 25.04
C SER A 30 -11.39 4.28 24.62
N GLY A 31 -11.44 5.61 24.80
CA GLY A 31 -10.44 6.54 24.27
C GLY A 31 -10.59 6.86 22.79
N GLY A 32 -11.62 6.34 22.12
CA GLY A 32 -11.90 6.63 20.71
C GLY A 32 -12.53 7.99 20.47
N LEU A 33 -12.58 8.39 19.21
CA LEU A 33 -12.99 9.73 18.76
C LEU A 33 -14.37 10.15 19.30
N PHE A 34 -15.34 9.22 19.36
CA PHE A 34 -16.68 9.51 19.88
C PHE A 34 -16.69 9.82 21.39
N GLN A 35 -15.97 9.03 22.19
CA GLN A 35 -15.92 9.25 23.63
C GLN A 35 -15.20 10.55 24.00
N GLU A 36 -14.09 10.85 23.31
CA GLU A 36 -13.39 12.12 23.48
C GLU A 36 -14.28 13.31 23.08
N ALA A 37 -15.05 13.16 22.01
CA ALA A 37 -16.03 14.19 21.62
C ALA A 37 -17.11 14.38 22.67
N VAL A 38 -17.70 13.31 23.21
CA VAL A 38 -18.72 13.38 24.27
C VAL A 38 -18.14 14.07 25.49
N LYS A 39 -16.94 13.71 25.92
CA LYS A 39 -16.26 14.36 27.07
C LYS A 39 -16.06 15.85 26.83
N LEU A 40 -15.54 16.23 25.68
CA LEU A 40 -15.26 17.61 25.32
C LEU A 40 -16.56 18.44 25.19
N TYR A 41 -17.54 17.90 24.46
CA TYR A 41 -18.78 18.63 24.17
C TYR A 41 -19.70 18.75 25.39
N SER A 42 -19.68 17.78 26.32
CA SER A 42 -20.42 17.89 27.61
C SER A 42 -19.87 18.97 28.52
N GLN A 43 -18.57 19.28 28.45
CA GLN A 43 -17.99 20.42 29.16
C GLN A 43 -18.46 21.77 28.59
N TYR A 44 -18.66 21.83 27.27
CA TYR A 44 -19.15 23.02 26.60
C TYR A 44 -20.67 23.21 26.77
N ASP A 45 -21.44 22.14 26.61
CA ASP A 45 -22.90 22.13 26.75
C ASP A 45 -23.33 21.03 27.72
N PRO A 46 -23.60 21.37 28.99
CA PRO A 46 -24.07 20.41 30.01
C PRO A 46 -25.43 19.76 29.69
N LYS A 47 -26.19 20.30 28.72
CA LYS A 47 -27.47 19.75 28.25
C LYS A 47 -27.31 18.91 26.98
N LEU A 48 -26.08 18.58 26.59
CA LEU A 48 -25.78 17.75 25.43
C LEU A 48 -26.54 16.41 25.48
N LYS A 49 -27.18 16.04 24.39
CA LYS A 49 -27.85 14.74 24.28
C LYS A 49 -26.96 13.78 23.47
N VAL A 50 -26.58 12.66 24.09
CA VAL A 50 -25.78 11.61 23.45
C VAL A 50 -26.69 10.51 22.93
N LYS A 51 -26.70 10.27 21.62
CA LYS A 51 -27.48 9.23 20.96
C LYS A 51 -26.54 8.10 20.51
N LEU A 52 -26.30 7.14 21.39
CA LEU A 52 -25.35 6.04 21.16
C LEU A 52 -25.70 5.19 19.94
N LYS A 53 -26.98 4.83 19.75
CA LYS A 53 -27.41 4.01 18.60
C LYS A 53 -27.18 4.70 17.26
N ASP A 54 -27.37 6.02 17.23
CA ASP A 54 -27.22 6.84 16.02
C ASP A 54 -25.78 7.35 15.87
N GLN A 55 -24.89 7.04 16.82
CA GLN A 55 -23.51 7.52 16.87
C GLN A 55 -23.42 9.04 16.68
N LYS A 56 -24.26 9.79 17.39
CA LYS A 56 -24.28 11.26 17.29
C LYS A 56 -24.52 11.94 18.61
N VAL A 57 -24.11 13.20 18.66
CA VAL A 57 -24.41 14.12 19.75
C VAL A 57 -25.27 15.27 19.25
N VAL A 58 -26.18 15.75 20.10
CA VAL A 58 -27.07 16.85 19.78
C VAL A 58 -26.92 17.92 20.88
N PHE A 59 -26.50 19.10 20.48
CA PHE A 59 -26.38 20.26 21.37
C PHE A 59 -27.75 20.81 21.75
N SER A 60 -27.81 21.58 22.84
CA SER A 60 -29.07 22.22 23.31
C SER A 60 -29.65 23.18 22.25
N SER A 61 -28.84 23.73 21.37
CA SER A 61 -29.26 24.56 20.24
C SER A 61 -30.02 23.80 19.15
N GLY A 62 -29.84 22.47 19.07
CA GLY A 62 -30.26 21.64 17.95
C GLY A 62 -29.16 21.32 16.94
N ALA A 63 -27.95 21.86 17.08
CA ALA A 63 -26.78 21.46 16.29
C ALA A 63 -26.44 19.99 16.52
N GLU A 64 -26.02 19.29 15.49
CA GLU A 64 -25.70 17.87 15.57
C GLU A 64 -24.28 17.59 15.06
N VAL A 65 -23.59 16.65 15.70
CA VAL A 65 -22.34 16.06 15.20
C VAL A 65 -22.50 14.53 15.18
N SER A 66 -22.38 13.95 14.01
CA SER A 66 -22.47 12.50 13.78
C SER A 66 -21.08 11.90 13.60
N PHE A 67 -20.93 10.62 13.97
CA PHE A 67 -19.68 9.87 13.89
C PHE A 67 -19.89 8.62 13.06
N SER A 68 -18.98 8.32 12.17
CA SER A 68 -19.09 7.15 11.31
C SER A 68 -17.74 6.71 10.77
N HIS A 69 -17.75 5.57 10.09
CA HIS A 69 -16.57 4.98 9.47
C HIS A 69 -16.78 4.78 7.96
N TYR A 70 -15.67 4.63 7.25
CA TYR A 70 -15.65 4.51 5.79
C TYR A 70 -14.79 3.31 5.38
N GLU A 71 -15.25 2.09 5.67
CA GLU A 71 -14.47 0.86 5.46
C GLU A 71 -14.53 0.32 4.03
N ASN A 72 -15.65 0.55 3.31
CA ASN A 72 -15.89 -0.03 2.00
C ASN A 72 -16.36 1.03 0.99
N SER A 73 -16.11 0.77 -0.30
CA SER A 73 -16.61 1.59 -1.43
C SER A 73 -18.14 1.80 -1.43
N ASN A 74 -18.88 0.93 -0.75
CA ASN A 74 -20.33 1.07 -0.58
C ASN A 74 -20.72 2.08 0.53
N ALA A 75 -19.79 2.56 1.34
CA ALA A 75 -20.07 3.56 2.37
C ALA A 75 -20.60 4.87 1.76
N ALA A 76 -20.17 5.21 0.54
CA ALA A 76 -20.71 6.32 -0.23
C ALA A 76 -22.25 6.25 -0.37
N GLN A 77 -22.81 5.07 -0.55
CA GLN A 77 -24.26 4.86 -0.69
C GLN A 77 -25.01 5.08 0.63
N LEU A 78 -24.40 4.74 1.78
CA LEU A 78 -25.01 4.92 3.10
C LEU A 78 -25.19 6.40 3.46
N TYR A 79 -24.40 7.28 2.89
CA TYR A 79 -24.44 8.72 3.13
C TYR A 79 -25.11 9.51 2.00
N GLN A 80 -25.76 8.81 1.08
CA GLN A 80 -26.53 9.42 -0.01
C GLN A 80 -27.68 10.29 0.59
N GLY A 81 -27.76 11.55 0.16
CA GLY A 81 -28.80 12.48 0.65
C GLY A 81 -28.41 13.33 1.85
N LEU A 82 -27.28 13.07 2.52
CA LEU A 82 -26.81 13.92 3.61
C LEU A 82 -26.43 15.32 3.14
N GLN A 83 -26.71 16.30 3.99
CA GLN A 83 -26.21 17.67 3.91
C GLN A 83 -25.23 17.86 5.06
N LEU A 84 -23.99 18.19 4.74
CA LEU A 84 -22.92 18.31 5.71
C LEU A 84 -22.42 19.74 5.78
N SER A 85 -22.51 20.36 6.96
CA SER A 85 -21.96 21.69 7.18
C SER A 85 -20.43 21.63 7.28
N SER A 86 -19.93 20.61 7.95
CA SER A 86 -18.48 20.42 8.16
C SER A 86 -18.17 18.94 8.32
N VAL A 87 -17.09 18.50 7.71
CA VAL A 87 -16.55 17.14 7.85
C VAL A 87 -15.19 17.20 8.52
N PHE A 88 -14.96 16.35 9.51
CA PHE A 88 -13.65 16.04 10.05
C PHE A 88 -13.29 14.58 9.73
N TYR A 89 -12.30 14.37 8.88
CA TYR A 89 -11.79 13.05 8.57
C TYR A 89 -10.46 12.84 9.30
N ASP A 90 -10.47 11.92 10.25
CA ASP A 90 -9.30 11.59 11.08
C ASP A 90 -8.51 10.44 10.43
N GLU A 91 -7.17 10.50 10.47
CA GLU A 91 -6.26 9.57 9.79
C GLU A 91 -6.50 9.49 8.26
N ALA A 92 -6.60 10.64 7.62
CA ALA A 92 -6.98 10.75 6.22
C ALA A 92 -5.98 10.13 5.22
N THR A 93 -4.75 9.83 5.62
CA THR A 93 -3.80 9.05 4.80
C THR A 93 -4.29 7.64 4.48
N HIS A 94 -5.19 7.10 5.30
CA HIS A 94 -5.81 5.80 5.05
C HIS A 94 -7.04 5.87 4.11
N ALA A 95 -7.51 7.06 3.75
CA ALA A 95 -8.64 7.23 2.82
C ALA A 95 -8.20 7.01 1.37
N ASN A 96 -9.19 6.79 0.49
CA ASN A 96 -8.98 6.93 -0.95
C ASN A 96 -9.29 8.37 -1.39
N GLU A 97 -8.61 8.87 -2.39
CA GLU A 97 -8.82 10.23 -2.90
C GLU A 97 -10.26 10.48 -3.33
N GLU A 98 -10.88 9.53 -4.01
CA GLU A 98 -12.27 9.63 -4.49
C GLU A 98 -13.29 9.73 -3.34
N ASP A 99 -13.01 9.09 -2.20
CA ASP A 99 -13.85 9.17 -1.01
C ASP A 99 -13.88 10.61 -0.45
N ILE A 100 -12.73 11.28 -0.45
CA ILE A 100 -12.64 12.68 -0.03
C ILE A 100 -13.42 13.59 -1.00
N TRP A 101 -13.27 13.41 -2.30
CA TRP A 101 -14.01 14.18 -3.30
C TRP A 101 -15.52 13.92 -3.24
N TRP A 102 -15.90 12.70 -2.93
CA TRP A 102 -17.31 12.38 -2.71
C TRP A 102 -17.86 13.15 -1.49
N LEU A 103 -17.13 13.21 -0.36
CA LEU A 103 -17.50 14.00 0.82
C LEU A 103 -17.57 15.49 0.50
N VAL A 104 -16.61 16.02 -0.27
CA VAL A 104 -16.65 17.41 -0.75
C VAL A 104 -17.96 17.70 -1.52
N SER A 105 -18.45 16.75 -2.31
CA SER A 105 -19.72 16.90 -3.04
C SER A 105 -20.96 16.96 -2.14
N ARG A 106 -20.85 16.57 -0.85
CA ARG A 106 -21.93 16.62 0.16
C ARG A 106 -21.89 17.88 1.02
N LEU A 107 -20.85 18.69 0.88
CA LEU A 107 -20.69 19.94 1.61
C LEU A 107 -21.72 20.98 1.14
N ARG A 108 -22.79 21.06 1.91
CA ARG A 108 -23.86 22.06 1.74
C ARG A 108 -24.55 22.26 3.09
N THR A 109 -24.97 23.47 3.38
CA THR A 109 -25.52 23.79 4.70
C THR A 109 -26.49 24.96 4.65
N ASP A 110 -27.48 24.91 5.55
CA ASP A 110 -28.36 26.04 5.88
C ASP A 110 -27.85 26.79 7.13
N ALA A 111 -26.76 26.35 7.73
CA ALA A 111 -26.09 27.05 8.84
C ALA A 111 -25.34 28.28 8.31
N ASN A 112 -25.17 29.28 9.16
CA ASN A 112 -24.47 30.53 8.81
C ASN A 112 -22.94 30.34 8.76
N MET A 113 -22.48 29.49 7.85
CA MET A 113 -21.06 29.17 7.64
C MET A 113 -20.76 28.73 6.21
N THR A 114 -19.50 28.85 5.80
CA THR A 114 -19.01 28.19 4.60
C THR A 114 -18.74 26.73 4.90
N PRO A 115 -19.37 25.78 4.15
CA PRO A 115 -19.09 24.36 4.32
C PRO A 115 -17.62 24.03 4.14
N SER A 116 -17.08 23.11 4.94
CA SER A 116 -15.65 22.78 4.92
C SER A 116 -15.36 21.33 5.27
N ILE A 117 -14.24 20.83 4.77
CA ILE A 117 -13.67 19.53 5.17
C ILE A 117 -12.32 19.74 5.83
N TRP A 118 -12.04 18.97 6.85
CA TRP A 118 -10.78 18.95 7.61
C TRP A 118 -10.26 17.53 7.61
N LEU A 119 -9.00 17.42 7.25
CA LEU A 119 -8.28 16.16 7.20
C LEU A 119 -7.14 16.23 8.23
N SER A 120 -7.09 15.28 9.16
CA SER A 120 -5.90 15.09 10.02
C SER A 120 -5.18 13.82 9.61
N CYS A 121 -3.87 13.87 9.61
CA CYS A 121 -3.04 12.71 9.28
C CYS A 121 -1.62 12.87 9.82
N ASN A 122 -0.92 11.75 9.93
CA ASN A 122 0.52 11.73 9.99
C ASN A 122 1.10 11.63 8.56
N PRO A 123 2.32 12.07 8.32
CA PRO A 123 2.99 11.93 7.02
C PRO A 123 3.01 10.49 6.54
N ASP A 124 2.65 10.31 5.28
CA ASP A 124 2.76 9.04 4.59
C ASP A 124 3.10 9.29 3.11
N PRO A 125 4.31 8.89 2.65
CA PRO A 125 4.77 9.13 1.29
C PRO A 125 3.98 8.38 0.23
N ASP A 126 3.20 7.37 0.63
CA ASP A 126 2.43 6.51 -0.27
C ASP A 126 0.95 6.90 -0.33
N SER A 127 0.54 7.91 0.46
CA SER A 127 -0.81 8.46 0.42
C SER A 127 -0.96 9.51 -0.68
N PHE A 128 -2.13 9.56 -1.34
CA PHE A 128 -2.49 10.65 -2.27
C PHE A 128 -2.35 12.04 -1.64
N LEU A 129 -2.43 12.15 -0.33
CA LEU A 129 -2.24 13.42 0.39
C LEU A 129 -0.82 13.98 0.24
N PHE A 130 0.19 13.12 0.00
CA PHE A 130 1.53 13.60 -0.28
C PHE A 130 1.55 14.53 -1.51
N ASP A 131 0.88 14.15 -2.59
CA ASP A 131 0.76 14.99 -3.78
C ASP A 131 0.00 16.30 -3.53
N TRP A 132 -0.97 16.30 -2.61
CA TRP A 132 -1.73 17.49 -2.25
C TRP A 132 -0.94 18.46 -1.38
N VAL A 133 -0.05 17.95 -0.49
CA VAL A 133 0.69 18.76 0.49
C VAL A 133 2.07 19.16 0.03
N LYS A 134 2.65 18.54 -1.00
CA LYS A 134 4.05 18.70 -1.42
C LYS A 134 4.48 20.16 -1.65
N TRP A 135 3.57 21.05 -2.03
CA TRP A 135 3.90 22.47 -2.18
C TRP A 135 4.27 23.14 -0.85
N TRP A 136 3.72 22.67 0.27
CA TRP A 136 4.01 23.19 1.62
C TRP A 136 5.27 22.58 2.25
N LEU A 137 5.92 21.68 1.55
CA LEU A 137 7.15 21.02 1.99
C LEU A 137 8.37 21.64 1.29
N TYR A 138 9.56 21.40 1.83
CA TYR A 138 10.79 21.69 1.11
C TYR A 138 10.88 20.85 -0.16
N PRO A 139 11.30 21.46 -1.31
CA PRO A 139 11.30 20.79 -2.62
C PRO A 139 12.43 19.75 -2.75
N GLU A 140 12.36 18.93 -3.80
CA GLU A 140 13.29 17.81 -4.05
C GLU A 140 14.78 18.22 -4.14
N ASN A 141 15.08 19.47 -4.50
CA ASN A 141 16.44 19.97 -4.61
C ASN A 141 16.97 20.62 -3.31
N ASP A 142 16.22 20.55 -2.22
CA ASP A 142 16.63 21.03 -0.89
C ASP A 142 17.05 19.83 -0.01
N GLU A 143 18.10 20.01 0.81
CA GLU A 143 18.57 18.98 1.75
C GLU A 143 17.47 18.55 2.75
N ARG A 144 16.49 19.42 2.99
CA ARG A 144 15.33 19.21 3.87
C ARG A 144 14.14 18.66 3.12
N HIS A 145 14.32 18.12 1.92
CA HIS A 145 13.23 17.58 1.09
C HIS A 145 12.23 16.76 1.91
N GLY A 146 10.94 17.08 1.74
CA GLY A 146 9.85 16.37 2.41
C GLY A 146 9.53 16.83 3.83
N LEU A 147 10.39 17.66 4.45
CA LEU A 147 10.10 18.28 5.73
C LEU A 147 9.16 19.51 5.56
N PRO A 148 8.37 19.84 6.59
CA PRO A 148 7.55 21.04 6.62
C PRO A 148 8.34 22.33 6.33
N ASP A 149 7.86 23.16 5.39
CA ASP A 149 8.40 24.47 5.12
C ASP A 149 7.66 25.53 5.98
N PRO A 150 8.29 26.11 7.02
CA PRO A 150 7.64 27.06 7.90
C PRO A 150 7.14 28.31 7.17
N GLU A 151 7.81 28.70 6.07
CA GLU A 151 7.42 29.89 5.31
C GLU A 151 6.12 29.68 4.54
N LYS A 152 5.79 28.45 4.22
CA LYS A 152 4.56 28.07 3.50
C LYS A 152 3.45 27.58 4.42
N ASN A 153 3.77 27.24 5.68
CA ASN A 153 2.80 26.74 6.64
C ASN A 153 1.62 27.72 6.79
N GLY A 154 0.40 27.22 6.65
CA GLY A 154 -0.81 28.03 6.75
C GLY A 154 -1.12 28.92 5.55
N LYS A 155 -0.30 28.96 4.51
CA LYS A 155 -0.63 29.67 3.27
C LYS A 155 -1.75 28.97 2.53
N THR A 156 -2.63 29.73 1.92
CA THR A 156 -3.75 29.23 1.13
C THR A 156 -3.37 29.10 -0.33
N ARG A 157 -3.70 28.00 -0.94
CA ARG A 157 -3.73 27.83 -2.39
C ARG A 157 -5.15 27.54 -2.86
N TRP A 158 -5.42 27.69 -4.13
CA TRP A 158 -6.72 27.50 -4.71
C TRP A 158 -6.72 26.34 -5.69
N ILE A 159 -7.78 25.53 -5.67
CA ILE A 159 -7.88 24.33 -6.49
C ILE A 159 -9.16 24.32 -7.32
N VAL A 160 -9.05 23.77 -8.53
CA VAL A 160 -10.17 23.37 -9.40
C VAL A 160 -9.92 21.96 -9.87
N ARG A 161 -10.85 21.04 -9.58
CA ARG A 161 -10.77 19.65 -10.09
C ARG A 161 -11.52 19.56 -11.41
N ARG A 162 -10.83 19.09 -12.47
CA ARG A 162 -11.43 18.80 -13.78
C ARG A 162 -10.94 17.46 -14.29
N ASN A 163 -11.87 16.62 -14.75
CA ASN A 163 -11.56 15.28 -15.28
C ASN A 163 -10.68 14.44 -14.33
N GLY A 164 -10.97 14.50 -13.03
CA GLY A 164 -10.19 13.78 -12.01
C GLY A 164 -8.86 14.44 -11.64
N VAL A 165 -8.42 15.50 -12.33
CA VAL A 165 -7.14 16.18 -12.08
C VAL A 165 -7.34 17.45 -11.26
N ILE A 166 -6.52 17.63 -10.22
CA ILE A 166 -6.49 18.83 -9.41
C ILE A 166 -5.55 19.85 -10.06
N ASN A 167 -6.10 21.02 -10.36
CA ASN A 167 -5.34 22.15 -10.88
C ASN A 167 -5.15 23.18 -9.77
N TRP A 168 -3.93 23.64 -9.58
CA TRP A 168 -3.53 24.53 -8.51
C TRP A 168 -3.28 25.94 -9.00
N GLY A 169 -3.63 26.93 -8.18
CA GLY A 169 -3.30 28.34 -8.37
C GLY A 169 -3.04 29.04 -7.05
N ASP A 170 -2.44 30.21 -7.11
CA ASP A 170 -2.03 30.98 -5.94
C ASP A 170 -3.12 31.98 -5.50
N SER A 171 -4.09 32.26 -6.37
CA SER A 171 -5.26 33.08 -6.04
C SER A 171 -6.55 32.51 -6.64
N ARG A 172 -7.68 32.94 -6.06
CA ARG A 172 -9.01 32.62 -6.59
C ARG A 172 -9.24 33.23 -7.97
N GLU A 173 -8.77 34.44 -8.15
CA GLU A 173 -8.87 35.23 -9.38
C GLU A 173 -8.11 34.54 -10.53
N GLU A 174 -6.90 34.07 -10.28
CA GLU A 174 -6.11 33.27 -11.23
C GLU A 174 -6.87 32.03 -11.72
N MET A 175 -7.51 31.32 -10.80
CA MET A 175 -8.25 30.11 -11.15
C MET A 175 -9.52 30.42 -11.95
N ILE A 176 -10.18 31.55 -11.66
CA ILE A 176 -11.33 32.02 -12.44
C ILE A 176 -10.89 32.45 -13.83
N GLU A 177 -9.78 33.15 -13.97
CA GLU A 177 -9.23 33.54 -15.27
C GLU A 177 -8.91 32.33 -16.15
N ARG A 178 -8.27 31.30 -15.57
CA ARG A 178 -7.90 30.06 -16.29
C ARG A 178 -9.09 29.18 -16.68
N TYR A 179 -10.10 29.10 -15.82
CA TYR A 179 -11.15 28.08 -15.93
C TYR A 179 -12.57 28.63 -16.07
N GLY A 180 -12.71 29.97 -16.05
CA GLY A 180 -13.95 30.70 -16.17
C GLY A 180 -14.69 30.86 -14.83
N GLU A 181 -15.57 31.84 -14.72
CA GLU A 181 -16.30 32.21 -13.50
C GLU A 181 -17.11 31.05 -12.86
N LYS A 182 -17.55 30.09 -13.68
CA LYS A 182 -18.35 28.94 -13.21
C LYS A 182 -17.51 27.84 -12.53
N CYS A 183 -16.18 27.96 -12.49
CA CYS A 183 -15.32 26.90 -11.95
C CYS A 183 -15.37 26.75 -10.43
N MET A 184 -15.82 27.79 -9.69
CA MET A 184 -15.94 27.81 -8.22
C MET A 184 -14.71 27.25 -7.51
N PRO A 185 -13.55 27.94 -7.56
CA PRO A 185 -12.33 27.47 -6.94
C PRO A 185 -12.49 27.24 -5.43
N LEU A 186 -11.92 26.16 -4.91
CA LEU A 186 -11.91 25.84 -3.49
C LEU A 186 -10.59 26.30 -2.86
N ALA A 187 -10.68 26.94 -1.69
CA ALA A 187 -9.51 27.28 -0.88
C ALA A 187 -8.96 25.99 -0.24
N PHE A 188 -7.66 25.78 -0.35
CA PHE A 188 -6.94 24.67 0.26
C PHE A 188 -5.80 25.22 1.12
N GLN A 189 -5.69 24.73 2.35
CA GLN A 189 -4.69 25.17 3.31
C GLN A 189 -4.12 23.98 4.06
N VAL A 190 -2.82 23.96 4.26
CA VAL A 190 -2.14 22.95 5.08
C VAL A 190 -1.59 23.62 6.33
N LEU A 191 -1.88 23.02 7.47
CA LEU A 191 -1.31 23.37 8.76
C LEU A 191 -0.39 22.23 9.16
N LEU A 192 0.89 22.46 9.04
CA LEU A 192 1.94 21.53 9.42
C LEU A 192 2.29 21.78 10.89
N GLY A 193 2.27 20.72 11.68
CA GLY A 193 2.60 20.78 13.10
C GLY A 193 3.53 19.66 13.49
N THR A 194 4.40 19.91 14.43
CA THR A 194 5.30 18.95 15.06
C THR A 194 4.90 18.79 16.54
N ILE A 195 5.48 17.82 17.22
CA ILE A 195 5.26 17.66 18.67
C ILE A 195 5.69 18.91 19.44
N TYR A 196 6.69 19.64 18.96
CA TYR A 196 7.21 20.85 19.59
C TYR A 196 6.22 22.02 19.57
N ASP A 197 5.20 21.96 18.72
CA ASP A 197 4.11 22.93 18.67
C ASP A 197 3.07 22.70 19.77
N ASN A 198 3.24 21.63 20.60
CA ASN A 198 2.35 21.32 21.72
C ASN A 198 3.09 21.40 23.09
N PRO A 199 3.35 22.62 23.60
CA PRO A 199 4.08 22.79 24.84
C PRO A 199 3.41 22.10 26.04
N VAL A 200 2.08 22.06 26.07
CA VAL A 200 1.32 21.42 27.16
C VAL A 200 1.60 19.92 27.22
N LEU A 201 1.73 19.24 26.07
CA LEU A 201 2.08 17.83 26.04
C LEU A 201 3.53 17.61 26.51
N MET A 202 4.44 18.48 26.08
CA MET A 202 5.85 18.43 26.45
C MET A 202 6.08 18.64 27.96
N GLU A 203 5.29 19.53 28.58
CA GLU A 203 5.37 19.79 30.02
C GLU A 203 4.74 18.67 30.86
N ASN A 204 3.59 18.13 30.42
CA ASN A 204 2.84 17.14 31.21
C ASN A 204 3.27 15.69 30.98
N GLN A 205 3.91 15.38 29.85
CA GLN A 205 4.30 14.02 29.46
C GLN A 205 5.67 14.03 28.73
N PRO A 206 6.76 14.41 29.41
CA PRO A 206 8.10 14.43 28.79
C PRO A 206 8.55 13.04 28.29
N GLU A 207 8.08 11.95 28.92
CA GLU A 207 8.36 10.58 28.49
C GLU A 207 7.80 10.28 27.10
N TYR A 208 6.76 11.00 26.66
CA TYR A 208 6.19 10.82 25.33
C TYR A 208 7.19 11.16 24.23
N LEU A 209 7.97 12.24 24.41
CA LEU A 209 9.05 12.58 23.49
C LEU A 209 10.14 11.49 23.41
N SER A 210 10.57 11.01 24.59
CA SER A 210 11.56 9.91 24.67
C SER A 210 11.06 8.64 23.99
N ASN A 211 9.78 8.33 24.11
CA ASN A 211 9.15 7.21 23.43
C ASN A 211 9.16 7.39 21.89
N LEU A 212 8.90 8.60 21.39
CA LEU A 212 8.98 8.90 19.96
C LEU A 212 10.43 8.83 19.43
N GLU A 213 11.39 9.29 20.21
CA GLU A 213 12.81 9.21 19.87
C GLU A 213 13.33 7.76 19.81
N ALA A 214 12.74 6.86 20.60
CA ALA A 214 13.08 5.44 20.61
C ALA A 214 12.45 4.63 19.46
N LEU A 215 11.56 5.23 18.67
CA LEU A 215 10.95 4.57 17.51
C LEU A 215 12.00 4.28 16.41
N PRO A 216 11.74 3.30 15.52
CA PRO A 216 12.50 3.11 14.29
C PRO A 216 12.66 4.40 13.50
N ASP A 217 13.75 4.58 12.78
CA ASP A 217 14.11 5.85 12.15
C ASP A 217 12.99 6.44 11.28
N VAL A 218 12.31 5.61 10.49
CA VAL A 218 11.21 6.05 9.62
C VAL A 218 10.02 6.57 10.40
N GLU A 219 9.58 5.81 11.41
CA GLU A 219 8.46 6.24 12.26
C GLU A 219 8.81 7.49 13.04
N ARG A 220 10.03 7.57 13.56
CA ARG A 220 10.57 8.75 14.23
C ARG A 220 10.57 9.96 13.30
N ARG A 221 11.06 9.84 12.07
CA ARG A 221 11.06 10.93 11.07
C ARG A 221 9.63 11.37 10.73
N ARG A 222 8.70 10.45 10.53
CA ARG A 222 7.30 10.76 10.24
C ARG A 222 6.61 11.46 11.42
N LEU A 223 6.72 10.91 12.62
CA LEU A 223 5.94 11.36 13.77
C LEU A 223 6.58 12.54 14.51
N LEU A 224 7.91 12.60 14.58
CA LEU A 224 8.64 13.64 15.29
C LEU A 224 8.96 14.83 14.38
N LEU A 225 9.42 14.59 13.15
CA LEU A 225 9.87 15.65 12.24
C LEU A 225 8.81 16.06 11.21
N GLY A 226 7.73 15.29 11.08
CA GLY A 226 6.71 15.55 10.07
C GLY A 226 7.17 15.27 8.64
N ASP A 227 8.12 14.35 8.45
CA ASP A 227 8.73 14.05 7.17
C ASP A 227 7.83 13.21 6.29
N TRP A 228 7.37 13.81 5.20
CA TRP A 228 6.48 13.18 4.21
C TRP A 228 7.21 12.27 3.22
N THR A 229 8.53 12.29 3.20
CA THR A 229 9.34 11.43 2.33
C THR A 229 9.99 10.28 3.09
N ALA A 230 9.84 10.26 4.43
CA ALA A 230 10.43 9.21 5.23
C ALA A 230 9.88 7.84 4.81
N ARG A 231 10.73 7.06 4.20
CA ARG A 231 10.52 5.66 3.88
C ARG A 231 11.60 4.87 4.60
N GLU A 232 11.33 3.64 4.90
CA GLU A 232 12.42 2.75 5.24
C GLU A 232 13.45 2.86 4.12
N SER A 233 14.66 3.24 4.48
CA SER A 233 15.74 3.47 3.51
C SER A 233 15.76 2.33 2.54
N GLY A 234 15.62 2.63 1.26
CA GLY A 234 15.41 1.69 0.18
C GLY A 234 16.21 0.41 0.38
N SER A 235 15.61 -0.71 0.07
CA SER A 235 16.15 -2.03 0.30
C SER A 235 16.01 -2.59 1.72
N SER A 236 14.88 -2.41 2.37
CA SER A 236 14.61 -3.22 3.58
C SER A 236 14.76 -4.71 3.30
N TYR A 237 14.61 -5.11 2.04
CA TYR A 237 14.59 -6.50 1.65
C TYR A 237 15.53 -6.86 0.49
N PHE A 238 15.78 -5.96 -0.45
CA PHE A 238 16.62 -6.24 -1.61
C PHE A 238 17.55 -5.04 -1.93
N ASP A 239 18.86 -5.30 -2.02
CA ASP A 239 19.87 -4.34 -2.49
C ASP A 239 20.62 -4.99 -3.66
N ARG A 240 20.60 -4.34 -4.83
CA ARG A 240 21.31 -4.80 -6.04
C ARG A 240 22.81 -5.01 -5.81
N LYS A 241 23.41 -4.30 -4.87
CA LYS A 241 24.82 -4.45 -4.52
C LYS A 241 25.19 -5.84 -4.03
N ASN A 242 24.21 -6.55 -3.46
CA ASN A 242 24.36 -7.91 -2.97
C ASN A 242 24.10 -8.97 -4.05
N CYS A 243 23.61 -8.55 -5.24
CA CYS A 243 23.34 -9.42 -6.39
C CYS A 243 24.43 -9.26 -7.45
N PRO A 244 25.42 -10.17 -7.56
CA PRO A 244 26.42 -10.11 -8.58
C PRO A 244 25.82 -10.12 -9.99
N GLU A 245 26.26 -9.20 -10.84
CA GLU A 245 25.91 -9.24 -12.27
C GLU A 245 26.85 -10.18 -13.03
N LEU A 246 26.26 -11.07 -13.83
CA LEU A 246 26.98 -11.95 -14.72
C LEU A 246 27.01 -11.34 -16.13
N ALA A 247 28.18 -11.27 -16.75
CA ALA A 247 28.32 -10.74 -18.11
C ALA A 247 27.53 -11.55 -19.12
N GLU A 248 27.45 -12.87 -18.93
CA GLU A 248 26.76 -13.82 -19.79
C GLU A 248 26.00 -14.87 -18.97
N SER A 249 24.99 -15.47 -19.60
CA SER A 249 24.23 -16.57 -19.00
C SER A 249 25.12 -17.82 -18.86
N PRO A 250 25.14 -18.46 -17.68
CA PRO A 250 25.83 -19.76 -17.55
C PRO A 250 25.25 -20.81 -18.49
N PRO A 251 26.09 -21.78 -18.95
CA PRO A 251 25.63 -22.87 -19.80
C PRO A 251 24.47 -23.66 -19.17
N THR A 252 23.47 -24.04 -19.97
CA THR A 252 22.27 -24.74 -19.51
C THR A 252 22.57 -26.01 -18.71
N LYS A 253 23.67 -26.72 -19.03
CA LYS A 253 24.11 -27.93 -18.35
C LYS A 253 24.52 -27.73 -16.87
N GLU A 254 24.77 -26.48 -16.45
CA GLU A 254 25.15 -26.13 -15.08
C GLU A 254 23.94 -25.95 -14.17
N PHE A 255 22.76 -25.83 -14.77
CA PHE A 255 21.53 -25.72 -13.99
C PHE A 255 20.97 -27.08 -13.59
N GLU A 256 20.47 -27.16 -12.38
CA GLU A 256 19.62 -28.25 -11.88
C GLU A 256 18.24 -28.14 -12.51
N LYS A 257 17.69 -26.92 -12.52
CA LYS A 257 16.38 -26.61 -13.06
C LYS A 257 16.27 -25.13 -13.46
N ILE A 258 15.50 -24.88 -14.52
CA ILE A 258 15.16 -23.53 -14.97
C ILE A 258 13.64 -23.42 -15.03
N VAL A 259 13.10 -22.29 -14.61
CA VAL A 259 11.67 -21.99 -14.69
C VAL A 259 11.44 -20.58 -15.22
N ARG A 260 10.29 -20.33 -15.82
CA ARG A 260 9.76 -18.99 -16.05
C ARG A 260 8.46 -18.83 -15.30
N ALA A 261 8.45 -17.91 -14.34
CA ALA A 261 7.26 -17.54 -13.57
C ALA A 261 6.58 -16.33 -14.19
N TYR A 262 5.24 -16.31 -14.07
CA TYR A 262 4.40 -15.25 -14.62
C TYR A 262 3.51 -14.65 -13.54
N ASP A 263 3.38 -13.32 -13.57
CA ASP A 263 2.32 -12.56 -12.91
C ASP A 263 1.43 -11.91 -13.97
N PHE A 264 0.10 -11.94 -13.71
CA PHE A 264 -0.91 -11.66 -14.71
C PHE A 264 -1.63 -10.33 -14.46
N ALA A 265 -1.47 -9.38 -15.38
CA ALA A 265 -2.34 -8.22 -15.46
C ALA A 265 -2.92 -8.10 -16.88
N GLY A 266 -4.22 -7.83 -16.98
CA GLY A 266 -4.95 -7.76 -18.24
C GLY A 266 -5.63 -6.41 -18.49
N THR A 267 -5.24 -5.36 -17.75
CA THR A 267 -5.79 -4.03 -17.88
C THR A 267 -4.85 -3.14 -18.69
N LEU A 268 -5.37 -2.53 -19.74
CA LEU A 268 -4.64 -1.50 -20.48
C LEU A 268 -4.85 -0.13 -19.85
N PRO A 269 -3.90 0.82 -20.00
CA PRO A 269 -4.06 2.19 -19.53
C PRO A 269 -5.32 2.86 -20.11
N HIS A 270 -6.07 3.55 -19.25
CA HIS A 270 -7.23 4.36 -19.64
C HIS A 270 -7.34 5.59 -18.71
N ASP A 271 -8.24 6.51 -19.02
CA ASP A 271 -8.31 7.82 -18.34
C ASP A 271 -8.41 7.77 -16.82
N SER A 272 -9.08 6.77 -16.25
CA SER A 272 -9.21 6.59 -14.80
C SER A 272 -8.09 5.72 -14.18
N ASN A 273 -7.31 5.00 -14.99
CA ASN A 273 -6.14 4.24 -14.54
C ASN A 273 -5.04 4.35 -15.60
N ARG A 274 -4.16 5.31 -15.45
CA ARG A 274 -3.08 5.58 -16.41
C ARG A 274 -1.88 4.63 -16.25
N SER A 275 -1.73 4.03 -15.09
CA SER A 275 -0.61 3.10 -14.80
C SER A 275 -1.13 1.80 -14.17
N PRO A 276 -1.86 0.95 -14.92
CA PRO A 276 -2.25 -0.38 -14.45
C PRO A 276 -1.04 -1.30 -14.33
N ASP A 277 -1.20 -2.38 -13.55
CA ASP A 277 -0.19 -3.40 -13.36
C ASP A 277 0.28 -4.00 -14.70
N TYR A 278 1.52 -4.52 -14.73
CA TYR A 278 2.09 -5.15 -15.90
C TYR A 278 1.82 -6.66 -15.92
N PHE A 279 1.68 -7.20 -17.10
CA PHE A 279 1.91 -8.60 -17.34
C PHE A 279 3.43 -8.82 -17.31
N ALA A 280 3.93 -9.55 -16.31
CA ALA A 280 5.36 -9.73 -16.10
C ALA A 280 5.78 -11.19 -16.10
N SER A 281 7.03 -11.46 -16.45
CA SER A 281 7.65 -12.77 -16.31
C SER A 281 9.12 -12.69 -15.96
N VAL A 282 9.57 -13.64 -15.12
CA VAL A 282 10.97 -13.81 -14.75
C VAL A 282 11.42 -15.26 -15.02
N LYS A 283 12.46 -15.41 -15.83
CA LYS A 283 13.16 -16.67 -16.03
C LYS A 283 14.30 -16.80 -15.03
N MET A 284 14.24 -17.80 -14.18
CA MET A 284 15.23 -18.05 -13.14
C MET A 284 15.71 -19.49 -13.18
N GLY A 285 17.00 -19.68 -13.01
CA GLY A 285 17.63 -21.00 -12.93
C GLY A 285 18.24 -21.26 -11.56
N LYS A 286 18.08 -22.48 -11.04
CA LYS A 286 18.82 -23.00 -9.89
C LYS A 286 20.02 -23.80 -10.41
N MET A 287 21.21 -23.37 -10.07
CA MET A 287 22.44 -24.05 -10.45
C MET A 287 22.72 -25.28 -9.57
N LYS A 288 23.51 -26.23 -10.07
CA LYS A 288 23.93 -27.44 -9.34
C LYS A 288 24.75 -27.15 -8.09
N ASN A 289 25.40 -25.99 -8.04
CA ASN A 289 26.14 -25.51 -6.86
C ASN A 289 25.23 -24.83 -5.81
N GLY A 290 23.92 -24.75 -6.06
CA GLY A 290 22.93 -24.14 -5.16
C GLY A 290 22.68 -22.65 -5.36
N GLN A 291 23.40 -21.99 -6.26
CA GLN A 291 23.14 -20.58 -6.63
C GLN A 291 21.91 -20.45 -7.52
N TYR A 292 21.33 -19.26 -7.54
CA TYR A 292 20.20 -18.90 -8.39
C TYR A 292 20.64 -17.80 -9.37
N VAL A 293 20.16 -17.87 -10.60
CA VAL A 293 20.49 -16.89 -11.63
C VAL A 293 19.21 -16.40 -12.30
N ILE A 294 19.00 -15.09 -12.32
CA ILE A 294 17.95 -14.44 -13.13
C ILE A 294 18.51 -14.31 -14.55
N LEU A 295 17.84 -14.98 -15.47
CA LEU A 295 18.30 -15.19 -16.86
C LEU A 295 17.61 -14.28 -17.86
N ASP A 296 16.35 -13.93 -17.61
CA ASP A 296 15.52 -13.09 -18.47
C ASP A 296 14.35 -12.53 -17.70
N VAL A 297 14.02 -11.26 -17.94
CA VAL A 297 12.89 -10.54 -17.35
C VAL A 297 12.14 -9.83 -18.47
N VAL A 298 10.84 -10.07 -18.57
CA VAL A 298 9.99 -9.40 -19.55
C VAL A 298 8.76 -8.82 -18.85
N ARG A 299 8.45 -7.56 -19.14
CA ARG A 299 7.16 -6.98 -18.77
C ARG A 299 6.51 -6.27 -19.95
N THR A 300 5.18 -6.25 -19.95
CA THR A 300 4.37 -5.59 -20.97
C THR A 300 2.98 -5.26 -20.44
N ARG A 301 2.17 -4.55 -21.20
CA ARG A 301 0.73 -4.38 -20.94
C ARG A 301 -0.05 -4.96 -22.10
N ILE A 302 -0.77 -6.04 -21.84
CA ILE A 302 -1.54 -6.79 -22.83
C ILE A 302 -2.91 -7.16 -22.26
N THR A 303 -3.87 -7.46 -23.13
CA THR A 303 -5.19 -7.91 -22.72
C THR A 303 -5.19 -9.38 -22.32
N PHE A 304 -6.22 -9.79 -21.58
CA PHE A 304 -6.42 -11.21 -21.22
C PHE A 304 -6.37 -12.16 -22.45
N GLY A 305 -6.91 -11.70 -23.59
CA GLY A 305 -6.94 -12.49 -24.82
C GLY A 305 -5.56 -12.80 -25.39
N ASP A 306 -4.57 -11.96 -25.11
CA ASP A 306 -3.21 -12.07 -25.65
C ASP A 306 -2.26 -12.86 -24.75
N TRP A 307 -2.67 -13.20 -23.52
CA TRP A 307 -1.79 -13.89 -22.56
C TRP A 307 -1.22 -15.20 -23.09
N LEU A 308 -2.08 -16.06 -23.65
CA LEU A 308 -1.65 -17.37 -24.13
C LEU A 308 -0.57 -17.24 -25.23
N GLU A 309 -0.80 -16.38 -26.23
CA GLU A 309 0.17 -16.21 -27.32
C GLU A 309 1.49 -15.65 -26.81
N HIS A 310 1.45 -14.65 -25.92
CA HIS A 310 2.66 -14.07 -25.34
C HIS A 310 3.47 -15.10 -24.51
N ILE A 311 2.79 -15.95 -23.72
CA ILE A 311 3.45 -17.06 -23.00
C ILE A 311 4.07 -18.06 -23.96
N LEU A 312 3.36 -18.40 -25.03
CA LEU A 312 3.86 -19.34 -26.04
C LEU A 312 5.09 -18.81 -26.81
N GLU A 313 5.11 -17.50 -27.11
CA GLU A 313 6.29 -16.86 -27.71
C GLU A 313 7.51 -16.99 -26.78
N ASN A 314 7.34 -16.67 -25.50
CA ASN A 314 8.39 -16.84 -24.51
C ASN A 314 8.83 -18.31 -24.37
N ALA A 315 7.87 -19.23 -24.29
CA ALA A 315 8.14 -20.66 -24.12
C ALA A 315 8.89 -21.26 -25.32
N ARG A 316 8.56 -20.85 -26.57
CA ARG A 316 9.28 -21.25 -27.80
C ARG A 316 10.72 -20.73 -27.79
N ARG A 317 10.93 -19.47 -27.33
CA ARG A 317 12.26 -18.86 -27.20
C ARG A 317 13.09 -19.54 -26.10
N ASP A 318 12.46 -19.91 -24.99
CA ASP A 318 13.13 -20.54 -23.85
C ASP A 318 13.53 -21.99 -24.13
N GLY A 319 12.77 -22.69 -24.94
CA GLY A 319 12.99 -24.09 -25.28
C GLY A 319 12.43 -25.08 -24.25
N PRO A 320 12.50 -26.39 -24.52
CA PRO A 320 11.80 -27.43 -23.75
C PRO A 320 12.37 -27.67 -22.35
N GLY A 321 13.52 -27.10 -22.00
CA GLY A 321 14.19 -27.28 -20.71
C GLY A 321 13.70 -26.31 -19.63
N VAL A 322 12.75 -25.44 -19.93
CA VAL A 322 12.24 -24.42 -19.01
C VAL A 322 10.79 -24.71 -18.64
N ASP A 323 10.53 -24.97 -17.36
CA ASP A 323 9.17 -25.17 -16.89
C ASP A 323 8.44 -23.81 -16.76
N ILE A 324 7.16 -23.77 -17.10
CA ILE A 324 6.29 -22.61 -16.91
C ILE A 324 5.64 -22.70 -15.52
N VAL A 325 5.71 -21.61 -14.75
CA VAL A 325 5.08 -21.52 -13.43
C VAL A 325 4.08 -20.36 -13.41
N LEU A 326 2.82 -20.69 -13.15
CA LEU A 326 1.71 -19.72 -13.11
C LEU A 326 1.24 -19.52 -11.67
N ALA A 327 1.00 -18.27 -11.28
CA ALA A 327 0.39 -17.95 -10.01
C ALA A 327 -1.10 -18.35 -10.02
N GLU A 328 -1.57 -19.06 -8.96
CA GLU A 328 -3.01 -19.27 -8.71
C GLU A 328 -3.49 -18.19 -7.73
N ASP A 329 -4.30 -17.27 -8.22
CA ASP A 329 -5.04 -16.33 -7.38
C ASP A 329 -6.10 -17.10 -6.53
N PRO A 330 -6.34 -16.72 -5.27
CA PRO A 330 -7.40 -17.29 -4.44
C PRO A 330 -8.82 -17.07 -4.97
N ASN A 331 -9.04 -16.07 -5.84
CA ASN A 331 -10.34 -15.81 -6.46
C ASN A 331 -10.77 -16.96 -7.38
N PRO A 332 -11.99 -17.53 -7.22
CA PRO A 332 -12.46 -18.66 -8.01
C PRO A 332 -12.46 -18.44 -9.52
N ALA A 333 -12.79 -17.24 -10.00
CA ALA A 333 -12.79 -16.91 -11.43
C ALA A 333 -11.37 -16.88 -12.01
N SER A 334 -10.43 -16.21 -11.35
CA SER A 334 -9.03 -16.17 -11.74
C SER A 334 -8.40 -17.57 -11.71
N LYS A 335 -8.76 -18.39 -10.71
CA LYS A 335 -8.29 -19.77 -10.61
C LYS A 335 -8.75 -20.64 -11.77
N ALA A 336 -10.01 -20.49 -12.24
CA ALA A 336 -10.52 -21.22 -13.40
C ALA A 336 -9.75 -20.80 -14.67
N SER A 337 -9.53 -19.53 -14.88
CA SER A 337 -8.77 -18.99 -16.01
C SER A 337 -7.32 -19.48 -16.03
N THR A 338 -6.62 -19.47 -14.90
CA THR A 338 -5.24 -19.98 -14.78
C THR A 338 -5.18 -21.48 -15.11
N LYS A 339 -6.17 -22.27 -14.69
CA LYS A 339 -6.21 -23.71 -15.02
C LYS A 339 -6.42 -23.96 -16.50
N LEU A 340 -7.34 -23.23 -17.14
CA LEU A 340 -7.55 -23.33 -18.59
C LEU A 340 -6.28 -22.95 -19.37
N LEU A 341 -5.62 -21.87 -18.95
CA LEU A 341 -4.36 -21.46 -19.54
C LEU A 341 -3.27 -22.53 -19.38
N ALA A 342 -3.14 -23.09 -18.17
CA ALA A 342 -2.19 -24.18 -17.91
C ALA A 342 -2.49 -25.43 -18.78
N GLN A 343 -3.75 -25.79 -18.92
CA GLN A 343 -4.16 -26.90 -19.77
C GLN A 343 -3.79 -26.67 -21.24
N SER A 344 -4.07 -25.47 -21.77
CA SER A 344 -3.73 -25.11 -23.15
C SER A 344 -2.22 -25.17 -23.40
N LEU A 345 -1.39 -24.75 -22.43
CA LEU A 345 0.07 -24.84 -22.54
C LEU A 345 0.57 -26.28 -22.49
N ILE A 346 -0.02 -27.13 -21.66
CA ILE A 346 0.30 -28.57 -21.57
C ILE A 346 -0.06 -29.30 -22.88
N GLU A 347 -1.22 -28.99 -23.46
CA GLU A 347 -1.65 -29.55 -24.76
C GLU A 347 -0.71 -29.19 -25.89
N GLN A 348 0.01 -28.06 -25.79
CA GLN A 348 1.06 -27.66 -26.73
C GLN A 348 2.46 -28.20 -26.38
N GLY A 349 2.56 -29.07 -25.38
CA GLY A 349 3.79 -29.79 -25.03
C GLY A 349 4.70 -29.10 -24.04
N PHE A 350 4.26 -27.99 -23.39
CA PHE A 350 5.05 -27.29 -22.39
C PHE A 350 4.78 -27.80 -20.97
N ILE A 351 5.84 -28.00 -20.18
CA ILE A 351 5.72 -28.38 -18.77
C ILE A 351 5.23 -27.16 -17.99
N THR A 352 3.98 -27.21 -17.59
CA THR A 352 3.33 -26.10 -16.86
C THR A 352 2.91 -26.54 -15.48
N LYS A 353 3.22 -25.72 -14.48
CA LYS A 353 2.85 -25.90 -13.07
C LYS A 353 2.09 -24.68 -12.58
N THR A 354 1.16 -24.91 -11.67
CA THR A 354 0.49 -23.84 -10.95
C THR A 354 0.89 -23.85 -9.49
N ARG A 355 0.99 -22.67 -8.88
CA ARG A 355 1.29 -22.52 -7.46
C ARG A 355 0.34 -21.49 -6.85
N ARG A 356 -0.25 -21.83 -5.71
CA ARG A 356 -1.05 -20.87 -4.94
C ARG A 356 -0.18 -19.74 -4.44
N ALA A 357 -0.67 -18.51 -4.57
CA ALA A 357 -0.08 -17.36 -3.94
C ALA A 357 -0.01 -17.60 -2.41
N SER A 358 1.10 -17.23 -1.80
CA SER A 358 1.24 -17.28 -0.33
C SER A 358 0.40 -16.18 0.32
N ALA A 359 0.14 -16.32 1.62
CA ALA A 359 -0.78 -15.45 2.36
C ALA A 359 -0.39 -13.96 2.40
N GLY A 360 0.86 -13.59 2.06
CA GLY A 360 1.34 -12.20 1.98
C GLY A 360 2.44 -12.05 0.95
N LYS A 361 2.41 -10.98 0.17
CA LYS A 361 3.44 -10.68 -0.83
C LYS A 361 4.83 -10.59 -0.20
N LEU A 362 4.94 -9.91 0.93
CA LEU A 362 6.19 -9.77 1.66
C LEU A 362 6.74 -11.11 2.16
N ASP A 363 5.88 -11.97 2.70
CA ASP A 363 6.30 -13.30 3.18
C ASP A 363 6.75 -14.21 2.03
N ALA A 364 6.21 -13.99 0.82
CA ALA A 364 6.67 -14.68 -0.39
C ALA A 364 8.01 -14.15 -0.88
N PHE A 365 8.28 -12.86 -0.74
CA PHE A 365 9.49 -12.20 -1.23
C PHE A 365 10.70 -12.39 -0.30
N ARG A 366 10.49 -12.41 1.01
CA ARG A 366 11.57 -12.52 2.01
C ARG A 366 12.58 -13.64 1.76
N PRO A 367 12.20 -14.89 1.38
CA PRO A 367 13.17 -15.94 1.10
C PRO A 367 14.07 -15.64 -0.10
N PHE A 368 13.54 -15.00 -1.16
CA PHE A 368 14.32 -14.55 -2.30
C PHE A 368 15.28 -13.42 -1.88
N ALA A 369 14.76 -12.42 -1.19
CA ALA A 369 15.53 -11.27 -0.71
C ALA A 369 16.68 -11.69 0.23
N ALA A 370 16.42 -12.59 1.17
CA ALA A 370 17.46 -13.14 2.05
C ALA A 370 18.56 -13.89 1.29
N SER A 371 18.19 -14.63 0.23
CA SER A 371 19.18 -15.29 -0.61
C SER A 371 19.99 -14.29 -1.46
N ALA A 372 19.36 -13.22 -1.91
CA ALA A 372 20.03 -12.12 -2.57
C ALA A 372 21.04 -11.43 -1.65
N GLU A 373 20.64 -11.12 -0.41
CA GLU A 373 21.48 -10.52 0.62
C GLU A 373 22.75 -11.36 0.91
N LEU A 374 22.62 -12.69 0.89
CA LEU A 374 23.73 -13.63 1.05
C LEU A 374 24.60 -13.80 -0.22
N GLY A 375 24.31 -13.07 -1.30
CA GLY A 375 25.03 -13.18 -2.58
C GLY A 375 24.79 -14.51 -3.33
N VAL A 376 23.71 -15.23 -2.98
CA VAL A 376 23.36 -16.51 -3.60
C VAL A 376 22.55 -16.32 -4.90
N VAL A 377 22.04 -15.12 -5.12
CA VAL A 377 21.31 -14.74 -6.35
C VAL A 377 22.19 -13.86 -7.22
N SER A 378 22.29 -14.20 -8.50
CA SER A 378 22.96 -13.38 -9.52
C SER A 378 21.99 -12.99 -10.64
N VAL A 379 22.29 -11.91 -11.35
CA VAL A 379 21.46 -11.40 -12.45
C VAL A 379 22.31 -11.29 -13.71
N VAL A 380 21.83 -11.78 -14.84
CA VAL A 380 22.53 -11.60 -16.11
C VAL A 380 22.41 -10.13 -16.54
N LYS A 381 23.52 -9.54 -16.98
CA LYS A 381 23.57 -8.16 -17.44
C LYS A 381 22.69 -7.95 -18.65
N GLY A 382 21.82 -6.93 -18.61
CA GLY A 382 20.94 -6.61 -19.73
C GLY A 382 19.89 -7.69 -20.04
N CYS A 383 19.47 -8.47 -19.05
CA CYS A 383 18.47 -9.52 -19.24
C CYS A 383 17.02 -9.01 -19.14
N ALA A 384 16.80 -7.73 -18.85
CA ALA A 384 15.46 -7.20 -18.64
C ALA A 384 14.98 -6.37 -19.83
N THR A 385 13.73 -6.61 -20.25
CA THR A 385 13.05 -5.97 -21.38
C THR A 385 11.67 -5.49 -20.97
N ASP A 386 11.39 -4.22 -21.22
CA ASP A 386 10.06 -3.61 -21.07
C ASP A 386 9.48 -3.35 -22.47
N LEU A 387 8.66 -4.28 -22.94
CA LEU A 387 8.07 -4.21 -24.28
C LEU A 387 7.08 -3.05 -24.43
N TRP A 388 6.41 -2.65 -23.35
CA TRP A 388 5.46 -1.54 -23.37
C TRP A 388 6.16 -0.19 -23.58
N ASN A 389 7.25 0.06 -22.82
CA ASN A 389 8.02 1.29 -22.88
C ASN A 389 9.17 1.21 -23.91
N LYS A 390 9.32 0.11 -24.63
CA LYS A 390 10.39 -0.11 -25.63
C LYS A 390 11.80 0.05 -25.03
N ILE A 391 12.01 -0.53 -23.87
CA ILE A 391 13.31 -0.55 -23.19
C ILE A 391 13.87 -1.98 -23.30
N ASP A 392 14.96 -2.15 -24.00
CA ASP A 392 15.61 -3.44 -24.21
C ASP A 392 16.94 -3.52 -23.46
N ASN A 393 17.29 -4.71 -22.99
CA ASN A 393 18.59 -5.03 -22.39
C ASN A 393 19.01 -4.08 -21.25
N ASN A 394 18.06 -3.69 -20.39
CA ASN A 394 18.31 -2.74 -19.33
C ASN A 394 17.69 -3.21 -17.99
N ASN A 395 18.55 -3.60 -17.04
CA ASN A 395 18.13 -4.10 -15.74
C ASN A 395 17.66 -2.98 -14.77
N GLU A 396 17.77 -1.71 -15.14
CA GLU A 396 17.54 -0.60 -14.22
C GLU A 396 16.09 -0.55 -13.68
N PHE A 397 15.09 -0.75 -14.56
CA PHE A 397 13.69 -0.75 -14.13
C PHE A 397 13.35 -1.97 -13.27
N PHE A 398 14.00 -3.11 -13.52
CA PHE A 398 13.86 -4.32 -12.72
C PHE A 398 14.40 -4.12 -11.30
N TYR A 399 15.63 -3.62 -11.19
CA TYR A 399 16.22 -3.33 -9.89
C TYR A 399 15.44 -2.27 -9.10
N LYS A 400 14.98 -1.21 -9.77
CA LYS A 400 14.16 -0.17 -9.13
C LYS A 400 12.89 -0.72 -8.49
N GLU A 401 12.20 -1.65 -9.15
CA GLU A 401 10.99 -2.26 -8.61
C GLU A 401 11.31 -3.14 -7.38
N LEU A 402 12.35 -3.98 -7.46
CA LEU A 402 12.77 -4.83 -6.34
C LEU A 402 13.24 -4.01 -5.12
N GLU A 403 14.01 -2.95 -5.36
CA GLU A 403 14.52 -2.06 -4.30
C GLU A 403 13.41 -1.19 -3.68
N ALA A 404 12.39 -0.86 -4.47
CA ALA A 404 11.26 -0.06 -3.99
C ALA A 404 10.23 -0.87 -3.20
N PHE A 405 10.28 -2.21 -3.28
CA PHE A 405 9.27 -3.06 -2.65
C PHE A 405 9.49 -3.18 -1.14
N ASP A 406 8.44 -2.88 -0.37
CA ASP A 406 8.41 -2.93 1.09
C ASP A 406 7.26 -3.79 1.66
N GLY A 407 6.55 -4.49 0.77
CA GLY A 407 5.40 -5.33 1.13
C GLY A 407 4.07 -4.58 1.18
N THR A 408 4.05 -3.28 0.96
CA THR A 408 2.82 -2.49 0.87
C THR A 408 2.36 -2.39 -0.59
N ARG A 409 1.05 -2.45 -0.82
CA ARG A 409 0.49 -2.22 -2.15
C ARG A 409 0.43 -0.71 -2.40
N ARG A 410 1.16 -0.25 -3.39
CA ARG A 410 1.18 1.15 -3.81
C ARG A 410 0.31 1.35 -5.05
N SER A 411 -0.13 2.59 -5.29
CA SER A 411 -0.83 2.99 -6.51
C SER A 411 0.05 3.94 -7.33
N GLY A 412 0.04 3.80 -8.66
CA GLY A 412 0.78 4.65 -9.59
C GLY A 412 2.11 4.05 -10.10
N GLU A 413 2.90 4.81 -10.85
CA GLU A 413 4.10 4.32 -11.55
C GLU A 413 5.20 3.77 -10.62
N SER A 414 5.28 4.23 -9.39
CA SER A 414 6.25 3.76 -8.38
C SER A 414 5.75 2.56 -7.56
N GLY A 415 4.56 2.05 -7.83
CA GLY A 415 3.87 1.05 -7.01
C GLY A 415 3.74 -0.33 -7.62
N HIS A 416 4.39 -0.58 -8.75
CA HIS A 416 4.37 -1.90 -9.39
C HIS A 416 5.20 -2.90 -8.59
N ASP A 417 4.66 -4.11 -8.41
CA ASP A 417 5.30 -5.24 -7.73
C ASP A 417 5.21 -6.54 -8.55
N ASP A 418 4.92 -6.42 -9.84
CA ASP A 418 4.69 -7.53 -10.76
C ASP A 418 5.94 -8.41 -10.94
N MET A 419 7.12 -7.80 -11.05
CA MET A 419 8.40 -8.53 -11.16
C MET A 419 8.85 -9.09 -9.80
N VAL A 420 8.49 -8.45 -8.70
CA VAL A 420 8.69 -8.96 -7.33
C VAL A 420 7.92 -10.26 -7.13
N ASP A 421 6.64 -10.29 -7.56
CA ASP A 421 5.79 -11.47 -7.49
C ASP A 421 6.33 -12.61 -8.36
N CYS A 422 6.81 -12.30 -9.57
CA CYS A 422 7.49 -13.27 -10.45
C CYS A 422 8.78 -13.84 -9.83
N CYS A 423 9.63 -13.00 -9.23
CA CYS A 423 10.85 -13.45 -8.56
C CYS A 423 10.54 -14.35 -7.37
N SER A 424 9.56 -13.95 -6.55
CA SER A 424 9.08 -14.73 -5.41
C SER A 424 8.57 -16.10 -5.84
N LEU A 425 7.73 -16.14 -6.87
CA LEU A 425 7.13 -17.36 -7.40
C LEU A 425 8.20 -18.31 -7.97
N ALA A 426 9.12 -17.80 -8.80
CA ALA A 426 10.20 -18.57 -9.38
C ALA A 426 11.13 -19.14 -8.31
N TYR A 427 11.57 -18.29 -7.38
CA TYR A 427 12.46 -18.68 -6.28
C TYR A 427 11.83 -19.75 -5.39
N LEU A 428 10.61 -19.52 -4.91
CA LEU A 428 9.91 -20.46 -4.05
C LEU A 428 9.62 -21.79 -4.73
N PHE A 429 9.46 -21.79 -6.05
CA PHE A 429 9.32 -23.03 -6.83
C PHE A 429 10.65 -23.79 -6.91
N LEU A 430 11.75 -23.12 -7.20
CA LEU A 430 13.09 -23.71 -7.32
C LEU A 430 13.70 -24.13 -5.98
N ALA A 431 13.33 -23.44 -4.88
CA ALA A 431 13.82 -23.72 -3.53
C ALA A 431 13.13 -24.92 -2.87
N GLN A 432 12.01 -25.42 -3.43
CA GLN A 432 11.35 -26.60 -2.90
C GLN A 432 12.30 -27.80 -2.95
N ARG A 433 12.65 -28.32 -1.78
CA ARG A 433 13.29 -29.63 -1.69
C ARG A 433 12.34 -30.68 -2.29
N ILE A 434 12.77 -31.43 -3.28
CA ILE A 434 12.09 -32.64 -3.71
C ILE A 434 11.98 -33.50 -2.44
N LYS A 435 10.74 -33.72 -1.95
CA LYS A 435 10.54 -34.75 -0.92
C LYS A 435 10.93 -36.06 -1.58
N ILE A 436 12.14 -36.55 -1.30
CA ILE A 436 12.51 -37.92 -1.58
C ILE A 436 11.47 -38.75 -0.80
N PRO A 437 10.68 -39.61 -1.44
CA PRO A 437 9.81 -40.51 -0.70
C PRO A 437 10.71 -41.25 0.28
N SER A 438 10.48 -41.11 1.57
CA SER A 438 11.13 -41.95 2.56
C SER A 438 10.68 -43.35 2.25
N PHE A 439 11.55 -44.18 1.68
CA PHE A 439 11.39 -45.62 1.70
C PHE A 439 11.32 -46.01 3.17
N SER A 440 10.14 -46.32 3.65
CA SER A 440 9.98 -47.02 4.90
C SER A 440 10.56 -48.41 4.67
N THR A 441 11.82 -48.61 5.12
CA THR A 441 12.33 -49.93 5.36
C THR A 441 11.50 -50.50 6.54
N GLY A 442 10.39 -51.11 6.21
CA GLY A 442 9.76 -52.07 7.09
C GLY A 442 10.70 -53.24 7.19
N LEU A 443 11.28 -53.40 8.34
CA LEU A 443 11.70 -54.63 8.97
C LEU A 443 12.60 -54.28 10.15
N LEU A 444 12.06 -54.46 11.33
CA LEU A 444 12.57 -55.15 12.50
C LEU A 444 11.90 -54.56 13.76
N SER A 445 10.82 -55.23 14.12
CA SER A 445 10.28 -55.19 15.46
C SER A 445 11.33 -55.80 16.43
N SER A 446 11.88 -55.00 17.29
CA SER A 446 12.47 -55.50 18.55
C SER A 446 11.86 -54.71 19.68
N ASN A 447 11.06 -55.41 20.47
CA ASN A 447 10.51 -54.98 21.76
C ASN A 447 11.62 -54.48 22.68
N LEU A 448 11.69 -53.20 22.90
CA LEU A 448 12.39 -52.61 24.04
C LEU A 448 11.34 -51.86 24.84
N THR A 449 10.86 -52.53 25.87
CA THR A 449 10.09 -51.96 26.97
C THR A 449 10.99 -50.96 27.74
N TYR A 450 10.71 -49.71 27.58
CA TYR A 450 11.33 -48.63 28.36
C TYR A 450 10.63 -48.59 29.73
N GLN A 451 11.32 -49.04 30.80
CA GLN A 451 10.90 -48.83 32.19
C GLN A 451 11.30 -47.43 32.65
N ASN A 452 10.32 -46.64 33.04
CA ASN A 452 10.48 -45.30 33.60
C ASN A 452 11.10 -45.39 35.00
N PRO A 453 12.32 -44.81 35.29
CA PRO A 453 13.00 -44.94 36.56
C PRO A 453 12.43 -44.05 37.69
N PHE A 454 11.33 -43.33 37.50
CA PHE A 454 10.80 -42.41 38.52
C PHE A 454 9.45 -42.78 39.13
N SER A 455 9.02 -44.05 39.10
CA SER A 455 7.74 -44.48 39.66
C SER A 455 7.81 -44.96 41.12
N ASN A 456 8.75 -44.52 41.96
CA ASN A 456 8.75 -44.81 43.40
C ASN A 456 9.26 -43.62 44.22
N VAL A 457 8.40 -42.63 44.48
CA VAL A 457 8.48 -41.80 45.67
C VAL A 457 7.05 -41.68 46.21
N LYS A 458 6.73 -42.58 47.17
CA LYS A 458 5.60 -42.41 48.07
C LYS A 458 6.04 -41.49 49.20
N GLY A 459 5.13 -40.65 49.60
CA GLY A 459 5.30 -39.64 50.61
C GLY A 459 5.57 -40.21 52.03
N GLY A 460 6.26 -39.41 52.78
CA GLY A 460 6.37 -39.35 54.22
C GLY A 460 6.25 -37.88 54.60
#